data_e1457b599ace1dba23ae232fe279c77d
#
_entry.id   e1457b599ace1dba23ae232fe279c77d
#
_cell.length_a   1.000
_cell.length_b   1.000
_cell.length_c   1.000
_cell.angle_alpha   90.00
_cell.angle_beta   90.00
_cell.angle_gamma   90.00
#
_symmetry.space_group_name_H-M   'P 1'
#
loop_
_entity.id
_entity.type
_entity.pdbx_description
1 polymer ?
#
loop_
_entity_poly.entity_id
_entity_poly.type
_entity_poly.pdbx_seq_one_letter_code
_entity_poly.pdbx_strand_id
1 'polypeptide(L)'
;MAKPLTLPSAASLPAVLLEQAARQGRRVALRHKRLGVWRERSWAELADEVGRLAAALAGLGLGPGQRLLALTPPRPQTALLSLAAHWLGAEVAALDPALPAEALSGLIAAAQPTVTLIDGPAQRAVTLAALGEAAPVIYLDARREPQAGGPAGRAYAELLAGQALPPALAATPEQTAFRFFRWGEHGGLETQALSHAFLLQEGGERVRAHGLSADERALAARAFATAEQARHLFAPWLLAGFSLNFPENLATRDQDRRELGPTLVAGTRETYGRLADDVARRLPPPGHWQRRLVDWALSGQGGAPGRALGYWLVRRPLLDVLGLIHTRHPLLLGPPLPAAQAEWFARLGVRLHALPDVARWQEASAPATAARPFVTSAGA
;
A
#
# COMPACT_ATOMS: atom_id res chain seq x y z
N MET A 1 1.22 17.89 -27.70
CA MET A 1 2.38 17.24 -27.08
C MET A 1 2.32 17.48 -25.59
N ALA A 2 2.23 16.42 -24.79
CA ALA A 2 2.26 16.55 -23.33
C ALA A 2 3.65 17.08 -22.91
N LYS A 3 3.67 18.09 -22.02
CA LYS A 3 4.90 18.65 -21.46
C LYS A 3 5.68 17.51 -20.76
N PRO A 4 6.98 17.36 -21.02
CA PRO A 4 7.73 16.29 -20.37
C PRO A 4 7.61 16.43 -18.86
N LEU A 5 7.27 15.32 -18.18
CA LEU A 5 7.11 15.28 -16.74
C LEU A 5 8.48 15.51 -16.09
N THR A 6 8.68 16.68 -15.50
CA THR A 6 9.88 16.96 -14.70
C THR A 6 9.66 16.32 -13.34
N LEU A 7 10.38 15.23 -13.09
CA LEU A 7 10.36 14.56 -11.79
C LEU A 7 11.06 15.45 -10.73
N PRO A 8 10.66 15.33 -9.45
CA PRO A 8 11.41 15.90 -8.35
C PRO A 8 12.88 15.48 -8.37
N SER A 9 13.78 16.42 -8.06
CA SER A 9 15.22 16.16 -7.97
C SER A 9 15.70 15.89 -6.55
N ALA A 10 14.76 15.84 -5.62
CA ALA A 10 15.04 15.66 -4.21
C ALA A 10 15.68 14.29 -3.90
N ALA A 11 16.53 14.26 -2.90
CA ALA A 11 17.39 13.12 -2.60
C ALA A 11 16.74 12.06 -1.68
N SER A 12 15.57 12.35 -1.08
CA SER A 12 14.86 11.43 -0.19
C SER A 12 13.34 11.55 -0.33
N LEU A 13 12.61 10.53 0.08
CA LEU A 13 11.13 10.52 -0.01
C LEU A 13 10.47 11.72 0.71
N PRO A 14 10.86 12.10 1.94
CA PRO A 14 10.27 13.29 2.56
C PRO A 14 10.71 14.61 1.89
N ALA A 15 11.89 14.66 1.27
CA ALA A 15 12.29 15.83 0.48
C ALA A 15 11.41 15.96 -0.78
N VAL A 16 11.05 14.85 -1.44
CA VAL A 16 10.09 14.85 -2.55
C VAL A 16 8.71 15.32 -2.09
N LEU A 17 8.25 14.95 -0.90
CA LEU A 17 7.00 15.45 -0.33
C LEU A 17 7.01 16.99 -0.23
N LEU A 18 8.10 17.57 0.30
CA LEU A 18 8.25 19.03 0.44
C LEU A 18 8.27 19.71 -0.95
N GLU A 19 8.95 19.13 -1.91
CA GLU A 19 8.96 19.64 -3.29
C GLU A 19 7.56 19.58 -3.93
N GLN A 20 6.77 18.51 -3.71
CA GLN A 20 5.39 18.44 -4.18
C GLN A 20 4.49 19.45 -3.48
N ALA A 21 4.66 19.67 -2.19
CA ALA A 21 3.92 20.69 -1.46
C ALA A 21 4.19 22.10 -2.00
N ALA A 22 5.44 22.40 -2.34
CA ALA A 22 5.81 23.67 -2.97
C ALA A 22 5.24 23.83 -4.39
N ARG A 23 5.28 22.76 -5.21
CA ARG A 23 4.88 22.79 -6.63
C ARG A 23 3.37 22.80 -6.84
N GLN A 24 2.63 22.03 -6.05
CA GLN A 24 1.21 21.78 -6.23
C GLN A 24 0.43 21.68 -4.91
N GLY A 25 0.77 22.50 -3.94
CA GLY A 25 0.30 22.42 -2.55
C GLY A 25 -1.23 22.33 -2.39
N ARG A 26 -2.01 22.93 -3.30
CA ARG A 26 -3.49 22.89 -3.26
C ARG A 26 -4.08 21.62 -3.88
N ARG A 27 -3.31 20.83 -4.65
CA ARG A 27 -3.84 19.58 -5.25
C ARG A 27 -4.03 18.53 -4.18
N VAL A 28 -5.03 17.67 -4.40
CA VAL A 28 -5.31 16.54 -3.53
C VAL A 28 -4.17 15.52 -3.62
N ALA A 29 -3.47 15.32 -2.51
CA ALA A 29 -2.42 14.31 -2.35
C ALA A 29 -3.00 12.96 -1.91
N LEU A 30 -4.04 13.00 -1.06
CA LEU A 30 -4.57 11.83 -0.40
C LEU A 30 -6.08 11.96 -0.21
N ARG A 31 -6.81 10.83 -0.37
CA ARG A 31 -8.20 10.68 0.06
C ARG A 31 -8.34 9.48 0.97
N HIS A 32 -9.22 9.59 1.93
CA HIS A 32 -9.61 8.49 2.79
C HIS A 32 -11.12 8.50 2.99
N LYS A 33 -11.75 7.36 2.75
CA LYS A 33 -13.17 7.22 3.03
C LYS A 33 -13.38 6.95 4.51
N ARG A 34 -14.24 7.73 5.16
CA ARG A 34 -14.58 7.59 6.58
C ARG A 34 -16.05 7.90 6.77
N LEU A 35 -16.79 6.98 7.40
CA LEU A 35 -18.24 7.07 7.59
C LEU A 35 -18.97 7.37 6.28
N GLY A 36 -18.60 6.65 5.20
CA GLY A 36 -19.17 6.78 3.88
C GLY A 36 -18.72 8.02 3.10
N VAL A 37 -17.91 8.93 3.67
CA VAL A 37 -17.52 10.20 3.04
C VAL A 37 -16.02 10.21 2.73
N TRP A 38 -15.67 10.58 1.50
CA TRP A 38 -14.28 10.81 1.09
C TRP A 38 -13.76 12.11 1.68
N ARG A 39 -12.73 12.02 2.51
CA ARG A 39 -11.99 13.14 3.10
C ARG A 39 -10.70 13.34 2.32
N GLU A 40 -10.43 14.57 1.94
CA GLU A 40 -9.26 14.96 1.15
C GLU A 40 -8.20 15.60 2.02
N ARG A 41 -6.94 15.44 1.63
CA ARG A 41 -5.79 16.20 2.09
C ARG A 41 -5.00 16.67 0.88
N SER A 42 -4.68 17.92 0.84
CA SER A 42 -3.79 18.51 -0.15
C SER A 42 -2.32 18.19 0.14
N TRP A 43 -1.44 18.42 -0.82
CA TRP A 43 0.00 18.23 -0.63
C TRP A 43 0.57 19.14 0.47
N ALA A 44 0.08 20.39 0.60
CA ALA A 44 0.50 21.31 1.65
C ALA A 44 0.06 20.81 3.03
N GLU A 45 -1.21 20.39 3.19
CA GLU A 45 -1.71 19.83 4.45
C GLU A 45 -0.97 18.54 4.81
N LEU A 46 -0.65 17.71 3.82
CA LEU A 46 0.10 16.48 4.04
C LEU A 46 1.51 16.76 4.56
N ALA A 47 2.22 17.72 3.97
CA ALA A 47 3.56 18.11 4.39
C ALA A 47 3.57 18.69 5.82
N ASP A 48 2.59 19.53 6.16
CA ASP A 48 2.42 20.06 7.52
C ASP A 48 2.14 18.94 8.53
N GLU A 49 1.20 18.04 8.22
CA GLU A 49 0.86 16.92 9.09
C GLU A 49 2.07 16.00 9.31
N VAL A 50 2.83 15.67 8.25
CA VAL A 50 4.06 14.86 8.35
C VAL A 50 5.13 15.54 9.19
N GLY A 51 5.32 16.86 9.03
CA GLY A 51 6.28 17.62 9.86
C GLY A 51 5.95 17.58 11.35
N ARG A 52 4.67 17.76 11.70
CA ARG A 52 4.21 17.64 13.11
C ARG A 52 4.36 16.22 13.65
N LEU A 53 4.05 15.21 12.83
CA LEU A 53 4.27 13.82 13.20
C LEU A 53 5.76 13.51 13.40
N ALA A 54 6.66 14.07 12.59
CA ALA A 54 8.10 13.91 12.77
C ALA A 54 8.57 14.48 14.12
N ALA A 55 8.08 15.65 14.51
CA ALA A 55 8.38 16.22 15.84
C ALA A 55 7.87 15.32 16.98
N ALA A 56 6.65 14.79 16.86
CA ALA A 56 6.08 13.88 17.85
C ALA A 56 6.86 12.56 17.95
N LEU A 57 7.25 11.96 16.81
CA LEU A 57 8.05 10.72 16.77
C LEU A 57 9.46 10.92 17.35
N ALA A 58 10.09 12.07 17.10
CA ALA A 58 11.37 12.43 17.72
C ALA A 58 11.24 12.46 19.25
N GLY A 59 10.12 12.99 19.78
CA GLY A 59 9.81 12.98 21.22
C GLY A 59 9.59 11.58 21.80
N LEU A 60 9.27 10.59 20.96
CA LEU A 60 9.20 9.16 21.33
C LEU A 60 10.56 8.45 21.16
N GLY A 61 11.60 9.20 20.85
CA GLY A 61 12.95 8.69 20.70
C GLY A 61 13.27 8.12 19.31
N LEU A 62 12.43 8.30 18.28
CA LEU A 62 12.71 7.83 16.92
C LEU A 62 13.70 8.78 16.22
N GLY A 63 14.71 8.20 15.55
CA GLY A 63 15.77 8.94 14.85
C GLY A 63 16.61 8.04 13.94
N PRO A 64 17.77 8.52 13.46
CA PRO A 64 18.64 7.74 12.59
C PRO A 64 19.05 6.40 13.23
N GLY A 65 19.01 5.35 12.40
CA GLY A 65 19.35 3.98 12.85
C GLY A 65 18.25 3.27 13.63
N GLN A 66 17.17 3.96 13.97
CA GLN A 66 16.02 3.39 14.65
C GLN A 66 14.91 3.03 13.67
N ARG A 67 13.89 2.29 14.17
CA ARG A 67 12.87 1.71 13.30
C ARG A 67 11.46 1.93 13.82
N LEU A 68 10.59 2.38 12.91
CA LEU A 68 9.15 2.38 13.07
C LEU A 68 8.59 1.07 12.48
N LEU A 69 7.83 0.31 13.24
CA LEU A 69 7.11 -0.86 12.73
C LEU A 69 5.67 -0.48 12.41
N ALA A 70 5.22 -0.75 11.18
CA ALA A 70 3.83 -0.61 10.76
C ALA A 70 3.17 -1.99 10.71
N LEU A 71 2.26 -2.27 11.64
CA LEU A 71 1.43 -3.48 11.71
C LEU A 71 -0.03 -3.07 11.56
N THR A 72 -0.40 -2.60 10.36
CA THR A 72 -1.68 -1.97 10.10
C THR A 72 -2.27 -2.39 8.76
N PRO A 73 -3.62 -2.47 8.64
CA PRO A 73 -4.26 -2.54 7.33
C PRO A 73 -3.95 -1.27 6.51
N PRO A 74 -4.39 -1.17 5.24
CA PRO A 74 -4.18 0.03 4.45
C PRO A 74 -4.86 1.24 5.10
N ARG A 75 -4.04 2.13 5.65
CA ARG A 75 -4.46 3.35 6.35
C ARG A 75 -3.63 4.55 5.88
N PRO A 76 -4.24 5.72 5.70
CA PRO A 76 -3.49 6.93 5.35
C PRO A 76 -2.46 7.29 6.41
N GLN A 77 -2.79 7.11 7.70
CA GLN A 77 -1.89 7.38 8.82
C GLN A 77 -0.58 6.60 8.72
N THR A 78 -0.62 5.37 8.19
CA THR A 78 0.59 4.57 7.98
C THR A 78 1.52 5.25 6.98
N ALA A 79 0.99 5.79 5.87
CA ALA A 79 1.79 6.50 4.89
C ALA A 79 2.40 7.79 5.47
N LEU A 80 1.62 8.56 6.26
CA LEU A 80 2.08 9.79 6.88
C LEU A 80 3.16 9.52 7.93
N LEU A 81 2.95 8.54 8.82
CA LEU A 81 3.92 8.16 9.85
C LEU A 81 5.19 7.54 9.25
N SER A 82 5.07 6.83 8.11
CA SER A 82 6.24 6.37 7.37
C SER A 82 7.08 7.54 6.86
N LEU A 83 6.45 8.55 6.26
CA LEU A 83 7.14 9.77 5.82
C LEU A 83 7.75 10.56 6.98
N ALA A 84 7.05 10.60 8.13
CA ALA A 84 7.56 11.24 9.34
C ALA A 84 8.77 10.50 9.93
N ALA A 85 8.77 9.17 9.94
CA ALA A 85 9.93 8.37 10.31
C ALA A 85 11.10 8.59 9.36
N HIS A 86 10.83 8.57 8.05
CA HIS A 86 11.85 8.89 7.04
C HIS A 86 12.41 10.30 7.21
N TRP A 87 11.57 11.29 7.59
CA TRP A 87 12.02 12.66 7.88
C TRP A 87 13.13 12.69 8.92
N LEU A 88 13.03 11.83 9.94
CA LEU A 88 14.00 11.67 11.03
C LEU A 88 15.20 10.80 10.67
N GLY A 89 15.29 10.28 9.44
CA GLY A 89 16.33 9.32 9.03
C GLY A 89 16.14 7.92 9.64
N ALA A 90 14.95 7.62 10.13
CA ALA A 90 14.60 6.29 10.66
C ALA A 90 14.11 5.36 9.54
N GLU A 91 14.30 4.05 9.73
CA GLU A 91 13.76 3.02 8.85
C GLU A 91 12.29 2.73 9.17
N VAL A 92 11.53 2.32 8.17
CA VAL A 92 10.18 1.77 8.34
C VAL A 92 10.20 0.27 8.05
N ALA A 93 9.87 -0.55 9.05
CA ALA A 93 9.48 -1.93 8.84
C ALA A 93 7.97 -2.01 8.69
N ALA A 94 7.49 -2.86 7.78
CA ALA A 94 6.05 -3.05 7.62
C ALA A 94 5.73 -4.54 7.50
N LEU A 95 4.74 -4.99 8.28
CA LEU A 95 4.26 -6.38 8.30
C LEU A 95 2.77 -6.41 7.97
N ASP A 96 2.35 -7.47 7.27
CA ASP A 96 0.94 -7.68 6.99
C ASP A 96 0.22 -8.15 8.27
N PRO A 97 -0.75 -7.39 8.79
CA PRO A 97 -1.50 -7.76 10.00
C PRO A 97 -2.38 -9.00 9.82
N ALA A 98 -2.53 -9.50 8.59
CA ALA A 98 -3.26 -10.73 8.30
C ALA A 98 -2.42 -12.01 8.47
N LEU A 99 -1.12 -11.88 8.71
CA LEU A 99 -0.26 -13.03 9.01
C LEU A 99 -0.67 -13.70 10.34
N PRO A 100 -0.46 -15.03 10.50
CA PRO A 100 -0.69 -15.72 11.76
C PRO A 100 0.12 -15.11 12.91
N ALA A 101 -0.46 -15.07 14.12
CA ALA A 101 0.15 -14.43 15.29
C ALA A 101 1.54 -14.99 15.64
N GLU A 102 1.73 -16.32 15.47
CA GLU A 102 3.03 -16.97 15.71
C GLU A 102 4.09 -16.46 14.71
N ALA A 103 3.75 -16.34 13.44
CA ALA A 103 4.65 -15.79 12.43
C ALA A 103 4.96 -14.32 12.71
N LEU A 104 3.96 -13.52 13.09
CA LEU A 104 4.12 -12.11 13.41
C LEU A 104 5.02 -11.90 14.62
N SER A 105 4.87 -12.67 15.69
CA SER A 105 5.65 -12.50 16.92
C SER A 105 7.15 -12.55 16.65
N GLY A 106 7.62 -13.55 15.89
CA GLY A 106 9.03 -13.67 15.52
C GLY A 106 9.51 -12.54 14.58
N LEU A 107 8.67 -12.10 13.62
CA LEU A 107 9.01 -11.00 12.71
C LEU A 107 9.06 -9.65 13.44
N ILE A 108 8.17 -9.41 14.40
CA ILE A 108 8.17 -8.21 15.24
C ILE A 108 9.45 -8.17 16.09
N ALA A 109 9.80 -9.28 16.75
CA ALA A 109 11.03 -9.38 17.52
C ALA A 109 12.27 -9.15 16.64
N ALA A 110 12.28 -9.69 15.43
CA ALA A 110 13.37 -9.49 14.46
C ALA A 110 13.47 -8.04 13.97
N ALA A 111 12.35 -7.36 13.82
CA ALA A 111 12.32 -5.97 13.41
C ALA A 111 12.91 -5.02 14.46
N GLN A 112 12.91 -5.39 15.75
CA GLN A 112 13.43 -4.56 16.86
C GLN A 112 12.97 -3.08 16.77
N PRO A 113 11.67 -2.82 16.72
CA PRO A 113 11.17 -1.46 16.54
C PRO A 113 11.37 -0.60 17.79
N THR A 114 11.63 0.68 17.59
CA THR A 114 11.57 1.72 18.64
C THR A 114 10.12 2.10 18.93
N VAL A 115 9.27 2.15 17.89
CA VAL A 115 7.85 2.49 17.97
C VAL A 115 7.05 1.58 17.04
N THR A 116 5.88 1.11 17.46
CA THR A 116 5.00 0.26 16.66
C THR A 116 3.66 0.95 16.39
N LEU A 117 3.21 0.95 15.12
CA LEU A 117 1.89 1.40 14.72
C LEU A 117 0.93 0.21 14.68
N ILE A 118 -0.23 0.34 15.32
CA ILE A 118 -1.27 -0.70 15.36
C ILE A 118 -2.65 -0.11 15.09
N ASP A 119 -3.57 -0.94 14.57
CA ASP A 119 -4.95 -0.53 14.29
C ASP A 119 -5.94 -1.00 15.35
N GLY A 120 -5.59 -2.00 16.17
CA GLY A 120 -6.52 -2.53 17.15
C GLY A 120 -5.94 -3.56 18.13
N PRO A 121 -6.81 -4.17 18.97
CA PRO A 121 -6.37 -4.98 20.11
C PRO A 121 -5.60 -6.25 19.70
N ALA A 122 -5.92 -6.88 18.56
CA ALA A 122 -5.21 -8.07 18.11
C ALA A 122 -3.74 -7.78 17.77
N GLN A 123 -3.47 -6.67 17.08
CA GLN A 123 -2.09 -6.23 16.79
C GLN A 123 -1.37 -5.83 18.08
N ARG A 124 -2.09 -5.20 19.03
CA ARG A 124 -1.52 -4.90 20.35
C ARG A 124 -1.05 -6.15 21.07
N ALA A 125 -1.92 -7.15 21.16
CA ALA A 125 -1.61 -8.40 21.89
C ALA A 125 -0.33 -9.06 21.34
N VAL A 126 -0.20 -9.22 20.03
CA VAL A 126 0.98 -9.84 19.42
C VAL A 126 2.23 -8.96 19.57
N THR A 127 2.09 -7.64 19.51
CA THR A 127 3.21 -6.69 19.70
C THR A 127 3.75 -6.77 21.12
N LEU A 128 2.88 -6.72 22.14
CA LEU A 128 3.29 -6.79 23.54
C LEU A 128 3.85 -8.16 23.92
N ALA A 129 3.31 -9.24 23.35
CA ALA A 129 3.86 -10.58 23.51
C ALA A 129 5.29 -10.68 22.96
N ALA A 130 5.59 -9.98 21.85
CA ALA A 130 6.91 -10.02 21.22
C ALA A 130 7.93 -9.06 21.86
N LEU A 131 7.51 -7.89 22.34
CA LEU A 131 8.39 -6.79 22.77
C LEU A 131 8.28 -6.43 24.26
N GLY A 132 7.27 -6.95 24.97
CA GLY A 132 6.98 -6.61 26.37
C GLY A 132 6.03 -5.41 26.52
N GLU A 133 5.50 -5.24 27.72
CA GLU A 133 4.44 -4.25 28.05
C GLU A 133 4.91 -2.77 27.95
N ALA A 134 6.22 -2.54 28.01
CA ALA A 134 6.79 -1.19 27.91
C ALA A 134 7.03 -0.71 26.48
N ALA A 135 6.75 -1.54 25.46
CA ALA A 135 6.97 -1.19 24.06
C ALA A 135 6.09 -0.01 23.63
N PRO A 136 6.67 1.09 23.08
CA PRO A 136 5.88 2.22 22.61
C PRO A 136 4.98 1.85 21.44
N VAL A 137 3.66 2.06 21.59
CA VAL A 137 2.67 1.80 20.53
C VAL A 137 1.87 3.05 20.19
N ILE A 138 1.56 3.24 18.91
CA ILE A 138 0.67 4.28 18.41
C ILE A 138 -0.58 3.62 17.85
N TYR A 139 -1.74 3.99 18.38
CA TYR A 139 -3.05 3.55 17.92
C TYR A 139 -3.54 4.46 16.79
N LEU A 140 -3.86 3.89 15.64
CA LEU A 140 -4.36 4.67 14.49
C LEU A 140 -5.82 5.08 14.66
N ASP A 141 -6.61 4.33 15.43
CA ASP A 141 -8.00 4.68 15.79
C ASP A 141 -8.18 4.64 17.32
N ALA A 142 -8.29 5.80 17.93
CA ALA A 142 -8.48 5.94 19.38
C ALA A 142 -9.73 5.20 19.92
N ARG A 143 -10.75 4.97 19.09
CA ARG A 143 -11.94 4.20 19.48
C ARG A 143 -11.68 2.71 19.69
N ARG A 144 -10.55 2.22 19.19
CA ARG A 144 -10.07 0.86 19.34
C ARG A 144 -9.01 0.72 20.42
N GLU A 145 -8.69 1.83 21.09
CA GLU A 145 -7.78 1.84 22.21
C GLU A 145 -8.47 1.22 23.46
N PRO A 146 -7.88 0.23 24.10
CA PRO A 146 -8.39 -0.25 25.38
C PRO A 146 -8.30 0.89 26.42
N GLN A 147 -9.37 1.16 27.14
CA GLN A 147 -9.43 2.16 28.21
C GLN A 147 -8.57 1.81 29.44
N ALA A 148 -7.46 1.20 29.30
CA ALA A 148 -6.61 0.84 30.41
C ALA A 148 -5.20 1.41 30.21
N GLY A 149 -4.91 2.48 30.92
CA GLY A 149 -3.66 3.09 31.21
C GLY A 149 -2.42 2.22 31.23
N GLY A 150 -2.01 1.72 30.06
CA GLY A 150 -0.67 1.22 29.89
C GLY A 150 0.24 2.42 29.57
N PRO A 151 1.41 2.55 30.17
CA PRO A 151 2.26 3.74 30.07
C PRO A 151 2.86 3.99 28.68
N ALA A 152 2.63 3.14 27.69
CA ALA A 152 3.31 3.19 26.41
C ALA A 152 2.42 3.44 25.18
N GLY A 153 1.09 3.53 25.31
CA GLY A 153 0.17 3.72 24.18
C GLY A 153 -0.18 5.19 23.94
N ARG A 154 -0.07 5.65 22.68
CA ARG A 154 -0.49 6.99 22.25
C ARG A 154 -1.48 6.91 21.11
N ALA A 155 -2.52 7.73 21.12
CA ALA A 155 -3.41 7.84 19.96
C ALA A 155 -2.77 8.72 18.87
N TYR A 156 -3.01 8.37 17.60
CA TYR A 156 -2.56 9.19 16.46
C TYR A 156 -2.96 10.67 16.59
N ALA A 157 -4.18 10.94 17.07
CA ALA A 157 -4.68 12.28 17.26
C ALA A 157 -3.88 13.09 18.29
N GLU A 158 -3.33 12.43 19.31
CA GLU A 158 -2.49 13.08 20.34
C GLU A 158 -1.15 13.53 19.77
N LEU A 159 -0.58 12.77 18.81
CA LEU A 159 0.65 13.17 18.13
C LEU A 159 0.49 14.48 17.35
N LEU A 160 -0.71 14.72 16.84
CA LEU A 160 -1.05 15.94 16.10
C LEU A 160 -1.47 17.11 16.98
N ALA A 161 -1.78 16.89 18.26
CA ALA A 161 -2.16 17.95 19.19
C ALA A 161 -0.96 18.82 19.63
N GLY A 162 0.25 18.30 19.49
CA GLY A 162 1.48 19.03 19.80
C GLY A 162 1.74 20.17 18.80
N GLN A 163 2.32 21.27 19.31
CA GLN A 163 2.71 22.44 18.49
C GLN A 163 4.23 22.50 18.26
N ALA A 164 4.95 21.39 18.45
CA ALA A 164 6.38 21.35 18.20
C ALA A 164 6.70 21.58 16.73
N LEU A 165 7.69 22.41 16.46
CA LEU A 165 8.19 22.65 15.13
C LEU A 165 8.84 21.37 14.57
N PRO A 166 8.69 21.09 13.27
CA PRO A 166 9.37 19.97 12.65
C PRO A 166 10.90 20.10 12.84
N PRO A 167 11.61 19.01 13.18
CA PRO A 167 13.05 19.01 13.20
C PRO A 167 13.61 19.19 11.77
N ALA A 168 14.92 19.46 11.67
CA ALA A 168 15.58 19.45 10.38
C ALA A 168 15.45 18.08 9.71
N LEU A 169 15.31 18.08 8.37
CA LEU A 169 15.23 16.85 7.58
C LEU A 169 16.57 16.09 7.67
N ALA A 170 16.55 14.89 8.23
CA ALA A 170 17.73 14.07 8.47
C ALA A 170 17.94 12.93 7.45
N ALA A 171 16.95 12.67 6.59
CA ALA A 171 17.01 11.59 5.60
C ALA A 171 18.07 11.86 4.52
N THR A 172 18.95 10.88 4.29
CA THR A 172 19.93 10.87 3.18
C THR A 172 19.55 9.85 2.11
N PRO A 173 20.07 9.98 0.86
CA PRO A 173 19.73 9.06 -0.23
C PRO A 173 20.07 7.58 0.07
N GLU A 174 21.18 7.34 0.76
CA GLU A 174 21.73 6.01 1.01
C GLU A 174 21.06 5.30 2.17
N GLN A 175 20.41 6.05 3.07
CA GLN A 175 19.71 5.46 4.20
C GLN A 175 18.58 4.54 3.74
N THR A 176 18.40 3.44 4.48
CA THR A 176 17.28 2.54 4.29
C THR A 176 15.97 3.28 4.65
N ALA A 177 15.07 3.39 3.66
CA ALA A 177 13.73 3.89 3.90
C ALA A 177 12.80 2.79 4.42
N PHE A 178 12.73 1.67 3.70
CA PHE A 178 11.93 0.52 4.10
C PHE A 178 12.78 -0.72 4.29
N ARG A 179 12.43 -1.52 5.32
CA ARG A 179 12.97 -2.85 5.55
C ARG A 179 11.81 -3.83 5.71
N PHE A 180 11.78 -4.85 4.88
CA PHE A 180 10.80 -5.91 4.93
C PHE A 180 11.40 -7.17 5.53
N PHE A 181 10.56 -7.95 6.20
CA PHE A 181 10.93 -9.20 6.86
C PHE A 181 9.94 -10.30 6.46
N ARG A 182 10.43 -11.50 6.27
CA ARG A 182 9.61 -12.68 6.06
C ARG A 182 10.31 -13.95 6.58
N TRP A 183 9.54 -14.99 6.74
CA TRP A 183 10.07 -16.32 6.89
C TRP A 183 10.31 -16.91 5.50
N GLY A 184 11.53 -17.36 5.22
CA GLY A 184 11.89 -18.06 3.99
C GLY A 184 11.33 -19.48 3.95
N GLU A 185 11.40 -20.12 2.79
CA GLU A 185 10.87 -21.48 2.58
C GLU A 185 11.43 -22.52 3.55
N HIS A 186 12.65 -22.35 4.03
CA HIS A 186 13.31 -23.24 4.99
C HIS A 186 13.19 -22.75 6.46
N GLY A 187 12.29 -21.82 6.74
CA GLY A 187 12.05 -21.28 8.07
C GLY A 187 13.15 -20.35 8.58
N GLY A 188 14.11 -19.95 7.75
CA GLY A 188 15.08 -18.89 8.03
C GLY A 188 14.44 -17.51 7.96
N LEU A 189 14.95 -16.57 8.75
CA LEU A 189 14.54 -15.16 8.64
C LEU A 189 15.21 -14.56 7.40
N GLU A 190 14.41 -13.90 6.56
CA GLU A 190 14.88 -13.15 5.42
C GLU A 190 14.50 -11.69 5.54
N THR A 191 15.37 -10.80 5.07
CA THR A 191 15.15 -9.35 5.06
C THR A 191 15.48 -8.74 3.72
N GLN A 192 14.79 -7.62 3.40
CA GLN A 192 15.05 -6.81 2.23
C GLN A 192 15.01 -5.35 2.62
N ALA A 193 16.13 -4.63 2.38
CA ALA A 193 16.26 -3.20 2.63
C ALA A 193 16.19 -2.42 1.31
N LEU A 194 15.42 -1.34 1.30
CA LEU A 194 15.29 -0.42 0.18
C LEU A 194 15.69 1.00 0.62
N SER A 195 16.72 1.56 0.00
CA SER A 195 17.16 2.93 0.29
C SER A 195 16.25 3.97 -0.37
N HIS A 196 16.33 5.22 0.08
CA HIS A 196 15.63 6.33 -0.57
C HIS A 196 16.04 6.48 -2.03
N ALA A 197 17.35 6.44 -2.34
CA ALA A 197 17.87 6.55 -3.69
C ALA A 197 17.30 5.44 -4.60
N PHE A 198 17.32 4.19 -4.13
CA PHE A 198 16.77 3.06 -4.89
C PHE A 198 15.28 3.26 -5.20
N LEU A 199 14.48 3.64 -4.19
CA LEU A 199 13.04 3.87 -4.37
C LEU A 199 12.74 5.03 -5.32
N LEU A 200 13.51 6.10 -5.26
CA LEU A 200 13.35 7.24 -6.17
C LEU A 200 13.75 6.89 -7.61
N GLN A 201 14.81 6.12 -7.80
CA GLN A 201 15.21 5.63 -9.11
C GLN A 201 14.14 4.71 -9.71
N GLU A 202 13.77 3.63 -9.02
CA GLU A 202 12.78 2.66 -9.47
C GLU A 202 11.40 3.30 -9.69
N GLY A 203 10.98 4.14 -8.74
CA GLY A 203 9.74 4.90 -8.86
C GLY A 203 9.74 5.83 -10.06
N GLY A 204 10.85 6.53 -10.31
CA GLY A 204 11.02 7.41 -11.47
C GLY A 204 10.97 6.65 -12.79
N GLU A 205 11.61 5.49 -12.88
CA GLU A 205 11.52 4.61 -14.04
C GLU A 205 10.07 4.16 -14.27
N ARG A 206 9.35 3.81 -13.21
CA ARG A 206 7.95 3.42 -13.27
C ARG A 206 7.05 4.55 -13.76
N VAL A 207 7.24 5.75 -13.23
CA VAL A 207 6.51 6.95 -13.67
C VAL A 207 6.71 7.20 -15.17
N ARG A 208 7.96 7.11 -15.64
CA ARG A 208 8.27 7.30 -17.08
C ARG A 208 7.74 6.18 -17.96
N ALA A 209 7.93 4.92 -17.56
CA ALA A 209 7.52 3.75 -18.35
C ALA A 209 6.00 3.67 -18.55
N HIS A 210 5.22 4.10 -17.56
CA HIS A 210 3.76 4.08 -17.64
C HIS A 210 3.14 5.46 -17.91
N GLY A 211 3.94 6.53 -18.05
CA GLY A 211 3.43 7.88 -18.28
C GLY A 211 2.55 8.38 -17.13
N LEU A 212 2.85 7.99 -15.89
CA LEU A 212 2.05 8.40 -14.73
C LEU A 212 2.15 9.90 -14.52
N SER A 213 1.03 10.53 -14.21
CA SER A 213 0.92 11.98 -14.03
C SER A 213 0.20 12.32 -12.72
N ALA A 214 0.19 13.60 -12.38
CA ALA A 214 -0.53 14.11 -11.22
C ALA A 214 -2.06 13.94 -11.32
N ASP A 215 -2.59 13.53 -12.48
CA ASP A 215 -4.03 13.32 -12.69
C ASP A 215 -4.48 11.88 -12.37
N GLU A 216 -3.55 11.01 -12.00
CA GLU A 216 -3.91 9.65 -11.60
C GLU A 216 -4.63 9.62 -10.24
N ARG A 217 -5.53 8.65 -10.11
CA ARG A 217 -6.18 8.27 -8.86
C ARG A 217 -5.79 6.83 -8.56
N ALA A 218 -4.88 6.63 -7.62
CA ALA A 218 -4.43 5.30 -7.22
C ALA A 218 -5.19 4.80 -6.00
N LEU A 219 -5.65 3.55 -6.02
CA LEU A 219 -6.30 2.94 -4.87
C LEU A 219 -5.28 2.14 -4.05
N ALA A 220 -5.06 2.54 -2.79
CA ALA A 220 -4.25 1.84 -1.81
C ALA A 220 -5.14 0.94 -0.94
N ALA A 221 -5.49 -0.24 -1.46
CA ALA A 221 -6.36 -1.21 -0.77
C ALA A 221 -5.60 -2.39 -0.15
N ARG A 222 -4.27 -2.28 0.00
CA ARG A 222 -3.39 -3.26 0.65
C ARG A 222 -2.46 -2.56 1.63
N ALA A 223 -2.09 -3.24 2.70
CA ALA A 223 -1.05 -2.74 3.61
C ALA A 223 0.26 -2.50 2.85
N PHE A 224 1.00 -1.47 3.23
CA PHE A 224 2.34 -1.20 2.67
C PHE A 224 3.40 -2.16 3.25
N ALA A 225 3.07 -3.44 3.27
CA ALA A 225 3.86 -4.48 3.93
C ALA A 225 4.76 -5.26 2.97
N THR A 226 4.89 -4.82 1.73
CA THR A 226 5.74 -5.45 0.73
C THR A 226 6.57 -4.44 -0.06
N ALA A 227 7.73 -4.88 -0.54
CA ALA A 227 8.63 -4.07 -1.34
C ALA A 227 7.98 -3.54 -2.62
N GLU A 228 7.10 -4.34 -3.24
CA GLU A 228 6.38 -3.96 -4.45
C GLU A 228 5.46 -2.77 -4.22
N GLN A 229 4.80 -2.68 -3.05
CA GLN A 229 3.97 -1.52 -2.71
C GLN A 229 4.81 -0.26 -2.56
N ALA A 230 5.99 -0.36 -1.93
CA ALA A 230 6.91 0.76 -1.80
C ALA A 230 7.45 1.23 -3.17
N ARG A 231 7.85 0.29 -4.04
CA ARG A 231 8.47 0.56 -5.35
C ARG A 231 7.47 1.02 -6.41
N HIS A 232 6.27 0.43 -6.44
CA HIS A 232 5.33 0.59 -7.56
C HIS A 232 4.10 1.45 -7.23
N LEU A 233 3.92 1.82 -5.96
CA LEU A 233 2.83 2.69 -5.55
C LEU A 233 3.31 3.88 -4.72
N PHE A 234 4.06 3.65 -3.62
CA PHE A 234 4.44 4.70 -2.67
C PHE A 234 5.42 5.72 -3.29
N ALA A 235 6.53 5.25 -3.85
CA ALA A 235 7.51 6.15 -4.50
C ALA A 235 6.93 6.82 -5.76
N PRO A 236 6.24 6.13 -6.68
CA PRO A 236 5.55 6.78 -7.81
C PRO A 236 4.50 7.81 -7.40
N TRP A 237 3.76 7.59 -6.29
CA TRP A 237 2.81 8.57 -5.75
C TRP A 237 3.49 9.90 -5.45
N LEU A 238 4.58 9.87 -4.70
CA LEU A 238 5.35 11.06 -4.36
C LEU A 238 5.94 11.72 -5.60
N LEU A 239 6.55 10.94 -6.52
CA LEU A 239 7.25 11.45 -7.69
C LEU A 239 6.33 12.05 -8.74
N ALA A 240 5.23 11.38 -9.07
CA ALA A 240 4.27 11.86 -10.06
C ALA A 240 3.27 12.86 -9.48
N GLY A 241 3.07 12.88 -8.16
CA GLY A 241 2.20 13.84 -7.49
C GLY A 241 0.71 13.57 -7.66
N PHE A 242 0.31 12.32 -7.90
CA PHE A 242 -1.09 11.92 -8.02
C PHE A 242 -1.78 11.73 -6.65
N SER A 243 -3.11 11.49 -6.65
CA SER A 243 -3.83 11.20 -5.41
C SER A 243 -3.75 9.73 -5.02
N LEU A 244 -3.32 9.46 -3.77
CA LEU A 244 -3.37 8.14 -3.15
C LEU A 244 -4.66 8.00 -2.34
N ASN A 245 -5.47 6.99 -2.61
CA ASN A 245 -6.83 6.91 -2.08
C ASN A 245 -6.99 5.62 -1.27
N PHE A 246 -7.48 5.76 -0.04
CA PHE A 246 -7.66 4.66 0.90
C PHE A 246 -9.14 4.36 1.07
N PRO A 247 -9.57 3.08 0.93
CA PRO A 247 -10.93 2.67 1.22
C PRO A 247 -11.24 2.82 2.71
N GLU A 248 -12.50 2.83 3.07
CA GLU A 248 -12.90 2.90 4.48
C GLU A 248 -12.40 1.68 5.28
N ASN A 249 -12.54 0.51 4.69
CA ASN A 249 -12.00 -0.75 5.22
C ASN A 249 -11.89 -1.81 4.11
N LEU A 250 -11.33 -2.98 4.44
CA LEU A 250 -11.16 -4.06 3.46
C LEU A 250 -12.50 -4.71 3.04
N ALA A 251 -13.57 -4.63 3.83
CA ALA A 251 -14.87 -5.17 3.47
C ALA A 251 -15.59 -4.28 2.44
N THR A 252 -15.42 -2.95 2.52
CA THR A 252 -16.05 -1.99 1.61
C THR A 252 -15.18 -1.67 0.38
N ARG A 253 -13.94 -2.16 0.31
CA ARG A 253 -12.95 -1.77 -0.71
C ARG A 253 -13.44 -1.87 -2.16
N ASP A 254 -14.32 -2.82 -2.47
CA ASP A 254 -14.81 -3.03 -3.84
C ASP A 254 -15.87 -1.99 -4.21
N GLN A 255 -16.72 -1.63 -3.25
CA GLN A 255 -17.65 -0.52 -3.41
C GLN A 255 -16.88 0.80 -3.48
N ASP A 256 -15.93 1.02 -2.59
CA ASP A 256 -15.11 2.24 -2.55
C ASP A 256 -14.29 2.40 -3.84
N ARG A 257 -13.80 1.29 -4.42
CA ARG A 257 -13.14 1.30 -5.74
C ARG A 257 -14.11 1.75 -6.85
N ARG A 258 -15.35 1.25 -6.86
CA ARG A 258 -16.34 1.67 -7.86
C ARG A 258 -16.65 3.15 -7.75
N GLU A 259 -16.86 3.66 -6.55
CA GLU A 259 -17.13 5.07 -6.30
C GLU A 259 -15.95 5.98 -6.70
N LEU A 260 -14.73 5.56 -6.39
CA LEU A 260 -13.51 6.30 -6.72
C LEU A 260 -13.23 6.33 -8.22
N GLY A 261 -13.48 5.23 -8.92
CA GLY A 261 -13.08 5.03 -10.31
C GLY A 261 -11.58 5.22 -10.51
N PRO A 262 -10.70 4.37 -9.91
CA PRO A 262 -9.26 4.56 -9.98
C PRO A 262 -8.73 4.45 -11.40
N THR A 263 -7.76 5.29 -11.73
CA THR A 263 -7.03 5.24 -13.01
C THR A 263 -5.80 4.36 -12.92
N LEU A 264 -5.24 4.20 -11.71
CA LEU A 264 -4.12 3.32 -11.38
C LEU A 264 -4.55 2.30 -10.32
N VAL A 265 -4.39 1.02 -10.62
CA VAL A 265 -4.65 -0.08 -9.70
C VAL A 265 -3.41 -0.95 -9.60
N ALA A 266 -2.74 -0.92 -8.43
CA ALA A 266 -1.61 -1.77 -8.11
C ALA A 266 -2.12 -2.99 -7.33
N GLY A 267 -2.56 -4.02 -8.05
CA GLY A 267 -3.13 -5.26 -7.50
C GLY A 267 -2.16 -6.43 -7.57
N THR A 268 -2.41 -7.44 -6.76
CA THR A 268 -1.70 -8.73 -6.80
C THR A 268 -2.56 -9.81 -7.44
N ARG A 269 -2.00 -11.01 -7.55
CA ARG A 269 -2.72 -12.20 -8.01
C ARG A 269 -4.04 -12.42 -7.25
N GLU A 270 -4.01 -12.26 -5.90
CA GLU A 270 -5.23 -12.41 -5.09
C GLU A 270 -6.24 -11.29 -5.37
N THR A 271 -5.77 -10.06 -5.62
CA THR A 271 -6.65 -8.93 -5.94
C THR A 271 -7.43 -9.21 -7.22
N TYR A 272 -6.73 -9.51 -8.31
CA TYR A 272 -7.35 -9.75 -9.61
C TYR A 272 -8.10 -11.09 -9.65
N GLY A 273 -7.55 -12.14 -9.02
CA GLY A 273 -8.22 -13.44 -8.88
C GLY A 273 -9.58 -13.29 -8.22
N ARG A 274 -9.65 -12.64 -7.06
CA ARG A 274 -10.90 -12.38 -6.34
C ARG A 274 -11.91 -11.61 -7.20
N LEU A 275 -11.46 -10.62 -7.98
CA LEU A 275 -12.34 -9.87 -8.88
C LEU A 275 -12.92 -10.75 -10.00
N ALA A 276 -12.11 -11.60 -10.58
CA ALA A 276 -12.55 -12.55 -11.60
C ALA A 276 -13.56 -13.56 -11.02
N ASP A 277 -13.28 -14.10 -9.83
CA ASP A 277 -14.14 -15.06 -9.14
C ASP A 277 -15.48 -14.44 -8.74
N ASP A 278 -15.49 -13.18 -8.27
CA ASP A 278 -16.70 -12.45 -7.92
C ASP A 278 -17.64 -12.28 -9.13
N VAL A 279 -17.08 -11.97 -10.29
CA VAL A 279 -17.89 -11.92 -11.53
C VAL A 279 -18.34 -13.31 -11.93
N ALA A 280 -17.45 -14.32 -11.92
CA ALA A 280 -17.78 -15.68 -12.31
C ALA A 280 -18.96 -16.25 -11.52
N ARG A 281 -19.04 -15.98 -10.20
CA ARG A 281 -20.17 -16.41 -9.33
C ARG A 281 -21.50 -15.73 -9.67
N ARG A 282 -21.47 -14.55 -10.29
CA ARG A 282 -22.68 -13.76 -10.63
C ARG A 282 -23.10 -13.91 -12.08
N LEU A 283 -22.26 -14.54 -12.91
CA LEU A 283 -22.62 -14.82 -14.31
C LEU A 283 -23.75 -15.84 -14.39
N PRO A 284 -24.66 -15.70 -15.37
CA PRO A 284 -25.66 -16.72 -15.64
C PRO A 284 -25.04 -18.09 -15.90
N PRO A 285 -25.73 -19.20 -15.56
CA PRO A 285 -25.20 -20.54 -15.77
C PRO A 285 -24.92 -20.81 -17.26
N PRO A 286 -23.96 -21.70 -17.57
CA PRO A 286 -23.69 -22.12 -18.93
C PRO A 286 -24.97 -22.61 -19.63
N GLY A 287 -25.12 -22.24 -20.93
CA GLY A 287 -26.31 -22.59 -21.71
C GLY A 287 -27.45 -21.58 -21.67
N HIS A 288 -27.53 -20.73 -20.68
CA HIS A 288 -28.52 -19.64 -20.61
C HIS A 288 -28.25 -18.58 -21.69
N TRP A 289 -29.32 -17.99 -22.26
CA TRP A 289 -29.18 -17.01 -23.33
C TRP A 289 -28.36 -15.76 -22.94
N GLN A 290 -28.51 -15.31 -21.71
CA GLN A 290 -27.71 -14.21 -21.17
C GLN A 290 -26.22 -14.57 -21.08
N ARG A 291 -25.88 -15.81 -20.76
CA ARG A 291 -24.50 -16.29 -20.77
C ARG A 291 -23.93 -16.28 -22.18
N ARG A 292 -24.69 -16.72 -23.16
CA ARG A 292 -24.28 -16.65 -24.59
C ARG A 292 -24.03 -15.23 -25.05
N LEU A 293 -24.84 -14.25 -24.58
CA LEU A 293 -24.62 -12.83 -24.85
C LEU A 293 -23.30 -12.33 -24.27
N VAL A 294 -23.01 -12.70 -23.01
CA VAL A 294 -21.74 -12.35 -22.36
C VAL A 294 -20.56 -12.96 -23.11
N ASP A 295 -20.62 -14.26 -23.40
CA ASP A 295 -19.54 -14.98 -24.11
C ASP A 295 -19.31 -14.40 -25.50
N TRP A 296 -20.37 -14.08 -26.26
CA TRP A 296 -20.27 -13.38 -27.54
C TRP A 296 -19.62 -12.00 -27.42
N ALA A 297 -20.05 -11.19 -26.47
CA ALA A 297 -19.48 -9.85 -26.26
C ALA A 297 -17.99 -9.89 -25.87
N LEU A 298 -17.60 -10.90 -25.09
CA LEU A 298 -16.20 -11.09 -24.68
C LEU A 298 -15.34 -11.74 -25.77
N SER A 299 -15.95 -12.48 -26.74
CA SER A 299 -15.19 -13.07 -27.85
C SER A 299 -14.66 -12.04 -28.84
N GLY A 300 -15.26 -10.85 -28.88
CA GLY A 300 -14.89 -9.78 -29.81
C GLY A 300 -15.35 -10.03 -31.25
N GLN A 301 -16.21 -11.02 -31.48
CA GLN A 301 -16.80 -11.33 -32.77
C GLN A 301 -17.78 -10.24 -33.26
N GLY A 302 -18.12 -10.23 -34.54
CA GLY A 302 -19.12 -9.34 -35.14
C GLY A 302 -18.59 -8.04 -35.72
N GLY A 303 -17.31 -7.96 -36.05
CA GLY A 303 -16.71 -6.78 -36.67
C GLY A 303 -16.72 -5.53 -35.75
N ALA A 304 -16.58 -4.33 -36.35
CA ALA A 304 -16.56 -3.08 -35.58
C ALA A 304 -17.91 -2.78 -34.88
N PRO A 305 -19.09 -2.91 -35.53
CA PRO A 305 -20.37 -2.65 -34.88
C PRO A 305 -20.67 -3.67 -33.78
N GLY A 306 -20.37 -4.96 -33.98
CA GLY A 306 -20.57 -6.00 -32.97
C GLY A 306 -19.68 -5.77 -31.71
N ARG A 307 -18.42 -5.37 -31.92
CA ARG A 307 -17.52 -5.01 -30.79
C ARG A 307 -18.03 -3.79 -30.02
N ALA A 308 -18.55 -2.76 -30.69
CA ALA A 308 -19.14 -1.60 -30.06
C ALA A 308 -20.38 -1.99 -29.25
N LEU A 309 -21.28 -2.78 -29.81
CA LEU A 309 -22.47 -3.27 -29.10
C LEU A 309 -22.11 -4.13 -27.89
N GLY A 310 -21.17 -5.07 -28.05
CA GLY A 310 -20.68 -5.90 -26.94
C GLY A 310 -19.98 -5.10 -25.85
N TYR A 311 -19.30 -4.02 -26.21
CA TYR A 311 -18.72 -3.08 -25.23
C TYR A 311 -19.81 -2.40 -24.38
N TRP A 312 -20.81 -1.82 -25.03
CA TRP A 312 -21.84 -1.06 -24.30
C TRP A 312 -22.78 -1.95 -23.49
N LEU A 313 -23.15 -3.13 -24.03
CA LEU A 313 -24.11 -4.02 -23.34
C LEU A 313 -23.46 -4.87 -22.24
N VAL A 314 -22.18 -5.23 -22.38
CA VAL A 314 -21.56 -6.21 -21.47
C VAL A 314 -20.27 -5.71 -20.86
N ARG A 315 -19.27 -5.31 -21.69
CA ARG A 315 -17.94 -4.99 -21.15
C ARG A 315 -17.95 -3.77 -20.22
N ARG A 316 -18.60 -2.69 -20.64
CA ARG A 316 -18.70 -1.46 -19.86
C ARG A 316 -19.43 -1.68 -18.52
N PRO A 317 -20.60 -2.33 -18.43
CA PRO A 317 -21.22 -2.69 -17.16
C PRO A 317 -20.34 -3.57 -16.27
N LEU A 318 -19.64 -4.56 -16.84
CA LEU A 318 -18.71 -5.40 -16.07
C LEU A 318 -17.53 -4.59 -15.51
N LEU A 319 -16.94 -3.71 -16.31
CA LEU A 319 -15.85 -2.83 -15.88
C LEU A 319 -16.34 -1.86 -14.78
N ASP A 320 -17.58 -1.37 -14.87
CA ASP A 320 -18.18 -0.53 -13.83
C ASP A 320 -18.35 -1.30 -12.53
N VAL A 321 -18.94 -2.49 -12.57
CA VAL A 321 -19.10 -3.36 -11.38
C VAL A 321 -17.77 -3.71 -10.76
N LEU A 322 -16.73 -3.93 -11.56
CA LEU A 322 -15.37 -4.18 -11.09
C LEU A 322 -14.68 -2.91 -10.56
N GLY A 323 -15.23 -1.71 -10.82
CA GLY A 323 -14.57 -0.44 -10.52
C GLY A 323 -13.30 -0.21 -11.35
N LEU A 324 -13.25 -0.77 -12.57
CA LEU A 324 -12.10 -0.68 -13.48
C LEU A 324 -12.39 0.16 -14.74
N ILE A 325 -13.56 0.77 -14.84
CA ILE A 325 -13.99 1.50 -16.02
C ILE A 325 -13.06 2.68 -16.40
N HIS A 326 -12.42 3.28 -15.42
CA HIS A 326 -11.48 4.40 -15.59
C HIS A 326 -10.02 3.96 -15.51
N THR A 327 -9.74 2.66 -15.29
CA THR A 327 -8.39 2.18 -15.08
C THR A 327 -7.58 2.19 -16.38
N ARG A 328 -6.53 3.01 -16.37
CA ARG A 328 -5.55 3.15 -17.46
C ARG A 328 -4.29 2.34 -17.18
N HIS A 329 -3.94 2.20 -15.92
CA HIS A 329 -2.70 1.55 -15.45
C HIS A 329 -3.04 0.39 -14.49
N PRO A 330 -3.48 -0.77 -15.03
CA PRO A 330 -3.72 -1.97 -14.24
C PRO A 330 -2.39 -2.72 -14.03
N LEU A 331 -1.72 -2.48 -12.90
CA LEU A 331 -0.45 -3.12 -12.53
C LEU A 331 -0.71 -4.41 -11.77
N LEU A 332 -0.05 -5.49 -12.15
CA LEU A 332 -0.03 -6.77 -11.46
C LEU A 332 1.31 -6.92 -10.75
N LEU A 333 1.29 -6.84 -9.42
CA LEU A 333 2.46 -6.96 -8.56
C LEU A 333 2.70 -8.41 -8.17
N GLY A 334 3.96 -8.86 -8.27
CA GLY A 334 4.37 -10.22 -7.90
C GLY A 334 4.01 -11.30 -8.93
N PRO A 335 3.60 -12.50 -8.48
CA PRO A 335 3.37 -13.63 -9.37
C PRO A 335 2.30 -13.39 -10.44
N PRO A 336 2.45 -13.96 -11.65
CA PRO A 336 1.47 -13.80 -12.71
C PRO A 336 0.14 -14.47 -12.35
N LEU A 337 -0.95 -13.98 -12.98
CA LEU A 337 -2.26 -14.64 -12.92
C LEU A 337 -2.23 -15.98 -13.67
N PRO A 338 -3.13 -16.92 -13.30
CA PRO A 338 -3.44 -18.04 -14.14
C PRO A 338 -3.86 -17.58 -15.54
N ALA A 339 -3.41 -18.30 -16.58
CA ALA A 339 -3.61 -17.89 -17.98
C ALA A 339 -5.08 -17.60 -18.32
N ALA A 340 -6.02 -18.42 -17.84
CA ALA A 340 -7.44 -18.22 -18.06
C ALA A 340 -7.97 -16.90 -17.47
N GLN A 341 -7.52 -16.52 -16.27
CA GLN A 341 -7.91 -15.25 -15.65
C GLN A 341 -7.27 -14.06 -16.37
N ALA A 342 -5.99 -14.16 -16.75
CA ALA A 342 -5.31 -13.10 -17.51
C ALA A 342 -5.99 -12.86 -18.87
N GLU A 343 -6.36 -13.94 -19.58
CA GLU A 343 -7.11 -13.85 -20.83
C GLU A 343 -8.49 -13.23 -20.64
N TRP A 344 -9.19 -13.60 -19.55
CA TRP A 344 -10.49 -13.01 -19.24
C TRP A 344 -10.41 -11.48 -19.06
N PHE A 345 -9.42 -10.98 -18.31
CA PHE A 345 -9.19 -9.52 -18.19
C PHE A 345 -8.84 -8.89 -19.54
N ALA A 346 -8.02 -9.55 -20.35
CA ALA A 346 -7.68 -9.05 -21.69
C ALA A 346 -8.92 -8.93 -22.58
N ARG A 347 -9.84 -9.91 -22.54
CA ARG A 347 -11.13 -9.86 -23.25
C ARG A 347 -12.05 -8.75 -22.78
N LEU A 348 -11.98 -8.37 -21.47
CA LEU A 348 -12.65 -7.18 -20.96
C LEU A 348 -12.02 -5.86 -21.44
N GLY A 349 -10.80 -5.91 -21.98
CA GLY A 349 -10.01 -4.74 -22.38
C GLY A 349 -9.04 -4.27 -21.29
N VAL A 350 -8.91 -5.00 -20.18
CA VAL A 350 -7.97 -4.72 -19.09
C VAL A 350 -6.69 -5.50 -19.33
N ARG A 351 -5.67 -4.86 -19.89
CA ARG A 351 -4.36 -5.48 -20.13
C ARG A 351 -3.48 -5.26 -18.91
N LEU A 352 -3.31 -6.31 -18.11
CA LEU A 352 -2.50 -6.25 -16.90
C LEU A 352 -1.01 -6.12 -17.25
N HIS A 353 -0.35 -5.14 -16.65
CA HIS A 353 1.10 -4.97 -16.73
C HIS A 353 1.75 -5.70 -15.57
N ALA A 354 2.32 -6.88 -15.84
CA ALA A 354 3.00 -7.68 -14.82
C ALA A 354 4.33 -7.02 -14.40
N LEU A 355 4.51 -6.87 -13.10
CA LEU A 355 5.71 -6.35 -12.47
C LEU A 355 6.22 -7.46 -11.54
N PRO A 356 7.09 -8.35 -12.05
CA PRO A 356 7.62 -9.43 -11.25
C PRO A 356 8.41 -8.90 -10.05
N ASP A 357 8.37 -9.64 -8.96
CA ASP A 357 9.26 -9.36 -7.84
C ASP A 357 10.69 -9.71 -8.24
N VAL A 358 11.52 -8.70 -8.38
CA VAL A 358 12.97 -8.82 -8.59
C VAL A 358 13.73 -8.62 -7.27
N ALA A 359 13.03 -8.70 -6.16
CA ALA A 359 13.56 -8.45 -4.84
C ALA A 359 14.64 -9.48 -4.50
N ARG A 360 15.76 -8.98 -4.01
CA ARG A 360 16.82 -9.81 -3.43
C ARG A 360 16.60 -9.88 -1.92
N TRP A 361 16.05 -11.00 -1.48
CA TRP A 361 15.98 -11.33 -0.07
C TRP A 361 17.33 -11.83 0.42
N GLN A 362 17.71 -11.39 1.60
CA GLN A 362 18.96 -11.79 2.25
C GLN A 362 18.64 -12.51 3.55
N GLU A 363 19.34 -13.58 3.83
CA GLU A 363 19.26 -14.22 5.15
C GLU A 363 19.68 -13.24 6.24
N ALA A 364 18.89 -13.19 7.28
CA ALA A 364 19.15 -12.36 8.46
C ALA A 364 19.33 -13.26 9.69
N SER A 365 20.22 -12.87 10.59
CA SER A 365 20.35 -13.55 11.88
C SER A 365 19.08 -13.30 12.70
N ALA A 366 18.34 -14.35 13.00
CA ALA A 366 17.20 -14.25 13.90
C ALA A 366 17.70 -13.94 15.32
N PRO A 367 17.09 -12.98 16.05
CA PRO A 367 17.40 -12.81 17.47
C PRO A 367 17.08 -14.10 18.23
N ALA A 368 17.84 -14.39 19.28
CA ALA A 368 17.72 -15.62 20.07
C ALA A 368 16.30 -15.88 20.64
N THR A 369 15.48 -14.84 20.73
CA THR A 369 14.10 -14.86 21.22
C THR A 369 13.04 -15.05 20.12
N ALA A 370 13.42 -15.08 18.83
CA ALA A 370 12.46 -15.29 17.75
C ALA A 370 12.04 -16.76 17.68
N ALA A 371 10.86 -17.08 18.19
CA ALA A 371 10.25 -18.41 18.00
C ALA A 371 10.07 -18.66 16.49
N ARG A 372 10.68 -19.73 15.97
CA ARG A 372 10.48 -20.16 14.58
C ARG A 372 9.06 -20.73 14.45
N PRO A 373 8.25 -20.29 13.47
CA PRO A 373 6.97 -20.94 13.21
C PRO A 373 7.26 -22.40 12.79
N PHE A 374 6.46 -23.33 13.27
CA PHE A 374 6.50 -24.73 12.82
C PHE A 374 6.24 -24.74 11.31
N VAL A 375 7.23 -25.16 10.54
CA VAL A 375 7.04 -25.48 9.12
C VAL A 375 6.25 -26.79 9.11
N THR A 376 4.93 -26.70 8.94
CA THR A 376 4.17 -27.87 8.53
C THR A 376 4.64 -28.21 7.13
N SER A 377 5.47 -29.27 7.03
CA SER A 377 5.76 -29.94 5.76
C SER A 377 4.40 -30.36 5.18
N ALA A 378 3.91 -29.60 4.18
CA ALA A 378 2.84 -30.09 3.33
C ALA A 378 3.38 -31.37 2.67
N GLY A 379 2.86 -32.50 3.09
CA GLY A 379 3.21 -33.82 2.58
C GLY A 379 3.03 -33.90 1.07
N ALA A 380 3.85 -34.74 0.52
CA ALA A 380 3.98 -35.15 -0.86
C ALA A 380 2.66 -35.42 -1.58
#